data_4a9b76077ca8b2fcf1a6c5a8ba7ef32a
#
_entry.id   4a9b76077ca8b2fcf1a6c5a8ba7ef32a
#
_cell.length_a   1.000
_cell.length_b   1.000
_cell.length_c   1.000
_cell.angle_alpha   90.00
_cell.angle_beta   90.00
_cell.angle_gamma   90.00
#
_symmetry.space_group_name_H-M   'P 1'
#
loop_
_entity.id
_entity.type
_entity.pdbx_description
1 polymer ?
#
loop_
_entity_poly.entity_id
_entity_poly.type
_entity_poly.pdbx_seq_one_letter_code
_entity_poly.pdbx_strand_id
1 'polypeptide(L)'
;MSNPRYSNGTRRRKYRARFKAMDAPCGICHGRLGPIHYDEPSDSQHPLSFVIDEIKPVSRYREFGYDSPQAAALDWNNLQAAHYCCNQAKSNHVETDKAVKRINADVVKDGEW
;
A
#
# COMPACT_ATOMS: atom_id res chain seq x y z
N MET A 1 -0.39 6.44 22.27
CA MET A 1 0.72 6.61 21.32
C MET A 1 0.17 6.76 19.90
N SER A 2 0.68 7.73 19.16
CA SER A 2 0.16 7.95 17.84
C SER A 2 0.63 6.87 16.86
N ASN A 3 -0.18 6.61 15.85
CA ASN A 3 0.16 5.68 14.79
C ASN A 3 1.33 6.26 13.97
N PRO A 4 2.41 5.50 13.71
CA PRO A 4 3.55 6.02 12.95
C PRO A 4 3.16 6.57 11.58
N ARG A 5 2.11 6.03 10.97
CA ARG A 5 1.65 6.50 9.66
C ARG A 5 1.10 7.91 9.72
N TYR A 6 0.66 8.37 10.87
CA TYR A 6 0.05 9.69 11.01
C TYR A 6 0.94 10.71 11.70
N SER A 7 2.02 10.27 12.35
CA SER A 7 2.87 11.17 13.12
C SER A 7 3.65 12.15 12.22
N ASN A 8 3.75 11.88 10.93
CA ASN A 8 4.41 12.75 9.95
C ASN A 8 3.49 13.00 8.77
N GLY A 9 2.29 13.54 9.05
CA GLY A 9 1.26 13.76 8.05
C GLY A 9 1.71 14.59 6.87
N THR A 10 2.57 15.60 7.10
CA THR A 10 3.06 16.45 6.01
C THR A 10 3.89 15.66 5.03
N ARG A 11 4.79 14.80 5.52
CA ARG A 11 5.61 13.97 4.64
C ARG A 11 4.76 12.96 3.88
N ARG A 12 3.80 12.35 4.55
CA ARG A 12 2.89 11.40 3.89
C ARG A 12 2.08 12.10 2.80
N ARG A 13 1.63 13.34 3.03
CA ARG A 13 0.91 14.10 2.00
C ARG A 13 1.79 14.37 0.79
N LYS A 14 3.07 14.67 1.01
CA LYS A 14 4.02 14.87 -0.09
C LYS A 14 4.19 13.58 -0.89
N TYR A 15 4.27 12.45 -0.21
CA TYR A 15 4.38 11.15 -0.88
C TYR A 15 3.13 10.84 -1.67
N ARG A 16 1.94 11.13 -1.11
CA ARG A 16 0.69 10.92 -1.83
C ARG A 16 0.65 11.76 -3.12
N ALA A 17 1.04 13.01 -3.02
CA ALA A 17 1.10 13.90 -4.18
C ALA A 17 2.09 13.38 -5.23
N ARG A 18 3.21 12.84 -4.78
CA ARG A 18 4.23 12.31 -5.68
C ARG A 18 3.72 11.08 -6.44
N PHE A 19 3.06 10.15 -5.74
CA PHE A 19 2.47 8.98 -6.39
C PHE A 19 1.40 9.40 -7.40
N LYS A 20 0.57 10.36 -7.04
CA LYS A 20 -0.49 10.86 -7.93
C LYS A 20 0.13 11.49 -9.18
N ALA A 21 1.16 12.32 -9.01
CA ALA A 21 1.83 12.97 -10.13
C ALA A 21 2.47 11.96 -11.08
N MET A 22 2.94 10.84 -10.55
CA MET A 22 3.53 9.75 -11.33
C MET A 22 2.47 8.88 -11.99
N ASP A 23 1.21 9.03 -11.61
CA ASP A 23 0.14 8.11 -12.00
C ASP A 23 0.56 6.66 -11.77
N ALA A 24 1.17 6.41 -10.61
CA ALA A 24 1.75 5.12 -10.30
C ALA A 24 0.69 4.02 -10.28
N PRO A 25 0.97 2.86 -10.87
CA PRO A 25 0.04 1.73 -10.81
C PRO A 25 0.06 1.07 -9.44
N CYS A 26 -0.95 0.25 -9.17
CA CYS A 26 -0.97 -0.52 -7.93
C CYS A 26 0.22 -1.49 -7.90
N GLY A 27 1.04 -1.38 -6.86
CA GLY A 27 2.21 -2.25 -6.70
C GLY A 27 1.86 -3.66 -6.24
N ILE A 28 0.60 -3.91 -5.87
CA ILE A 28 0.17 -5.23 -5.40
C ILE A 28 -0.40 -6.04 -6.57
N CYS A 29 -1.36 -5.50 -7.29
CA CYS A 29 -1.97 -6.22 -8.41
C CYS A 29 -1.30 -5.91 -9.75
N HIS A 30 -0.34 -4.97 -9.75
CA HIS A 30 0.44 -4.59 -10.94
C HIS A 30 -0.45 -4.13 -12.09
N GLY A 31 -1.51 -3.40 -11.74
CA GLY A 31 -2.41 -2.82 -12.75
C GLY A 31 -3.52 -3.74 -13.23
N ARG A 32 -3.64 -4.94 -12.67
CA ARG A 32 -4.66 -5.89 -13.14
C ARG A 32 -6.08 -5.39 -12.94
N LEU A 33 -6.33 -4.66 -11.86
CA LEU A 33 -7.65 -4.08 -11.59
C LEU A 33 -7.88 -2.74 -12.30
N GLY A 34 -6.90 -2.31 -13.07
CA GLY A 34 -6.95 -1.03 -13.75
C GLY A 34 -6.24 0.06 -12.96
N PRO A 35 -6.38 1.32 -13.39
CA PRO A 35 -5.68 2.42 -12.73
C PRO A 35 -6.22 2.66 -11.32
N ILE A 36 -5.36 3.25 -10.48
CA ILE A 36 -5.76 3.68 -9.15
C ILE A 36 -6.61 4.94 -9.29
N HIS A 37 -7.68 5.03 -8.51
CA HIS A 37 -8.54 6.20 -8.47
C HIS A 37 -7.93 7.25 -7.53
N TYR A 38 -7.05 8.09 -8.08
CA TYR A 38 -6.37 9.12 -7.28
C TYR A 38 -7.27 10.30 -6.91
N ASP A 39 -8.43 10.41 -7.56
CA ASP A 39 -9.34 11.51 -7.32
C ASP A 39 -10.30 11.26 -6.14
N GLU A 40 -10.31 10.05 -5.61
CA GLU A 40 -11.11 9.74 -4.43
C GLU A 40 -10.53 10.43 -3.21
N PRO A 41 -11.37 10.79 -2.22
CA PRO A 41 -10.86 11.36 -0.97
C PRO A 41 -9.91 10.41 -0.26
N SER A 42 -9.02 10.96 0.56
CA SER A 42 -8.01 10.15 1.25
C SER A 42 -8.62 9.15 2.25
N ASP A 43 -9.86 9.38 2.68
CA ASP A 43 -10.57 8.47 3.58
C ASP A 43 -11.56 7.57 2.86
N SER A 44 -11.51 7.56 1.52
CA SER A 44 -12.43 6.77 0.71
C SER A 44 -12.26 5.28 0.97
N GLN A 45 -13.37 4.57 0.99
CA GLN A 45 -13.36 3.10 1.06
C GLN A 45 -13.70 2.48 -0.29
N HIS A 46 -13.67 3.26 -1.35
CA HIS A 46 -13.86 2.73 -2.70
C HIS A 46 -12.76 1.70 -2.98
N PRO A 47 -13.10 0.51 -3.50
CA PRO A 47 -12.10 -0.56 -3.69
C PRO A 47 -10.88 -0.16 -4.49
N LEU A 48 -11.04 0.74 -5.46
CA LEU A 48 -9.94 1.15 -6.34
C LEU A 48 -9.30 2.47 -5.92
N SER A 49 -9.68 3.02 -4.74
CA SER A 49 -9.10 4.27 -4.27
C SER A 49 -7.64 4.09 -3.88
N PHE A 50 -6.93 5.20 -3.85
CA PHE A 50 -5.49 5.21 -3.58
C PHE A 50 -5.19 5.11 -2.09
N VAL A 51 -4.29 4.18 -1.76
CA VAL A 51 -3.65 4.14 -0.45
C VAL A 51 -2.15 3.97 -0.65
N ILE A 52 -1.37 4.42 0.34
CA ILE A 52 0.07 4.12 0.37
C ILE A 52 0.24 2.83 1.15
N ASP A 53 0.90 1.86 0.52
CA ASP A 53 1.19 0.57 1.14
C ASP A 53 2.66 0.51 1.54
N GLU A 54 2.95 -0.01 2.72
CA GLU A 54 4.32 -0.32 3.12
C GLU A 54 4.65 -1.72 2.62
N ILE A 55 5.64 -1.80 1.73
CA ILE A 55 6.07 -3.08 1.16
C ILE A 55 6.51 -4.02 2.28
N LYS A 56 7.32 -3.51 3.20
CA LYS A 56 7.72 -4.21 4.42
C LYS A 56 6.88 -3.66 5.56
N PRO A 57 6.02 -4.48 6.17
CA PRO A 57 5.06 -3.97 7.15
C PRO A 57 5.73 -3.23 8.32
N VAL A 58 5.14 -2.10 8.69
CA VAL A 58 5.62 -1.28 9.80
C VAL A 58 5.65 -2.10 11.10
N SER A 59 4.66 -2.98 11.28
CA SER A 59 4.59 -3.82 12.47
C SER A 59 5.74 -4.80 12.59
N ARG A 60 6.43 -5.07 11.48
CA ARG A 60 7.55 -6.00 11.42
C ARG A 60 8.87 -5.29 11.16
N TYR A 61 8.98 -4.04 11.56
CA TYR A 61 10.11 -3.19 11.20
C TYR A 61 11.46 -3.77 11.62
N ARG A 62 11.50 -4.47 12.75
CA ARG A 62 12.76 -5.04 13.25
C ARG A 62 13.27 -6.17 12.33
N GLU A 63 12.36 -6.93 11.76
CA GLU A 63 12.74 -8.04 10.87
C GLU A 63 13.40 -7.54 9.60
N PHE A 64 13.12 -6.30 9.21
CA PHE A 64 13.63 -5.73 7.97
C PHE A 64 14.71 -4.68 8.20
N GLY A 65 15.22 -4.60 9.43
CA GLY A 65 16.38 -3.77 9.71
C GLY A 65 16.11 -2.30 9.98
N TYR A 66 14.86 -1.91 10.20
CA TYR A 66 14.53 -0.54 10.54
C TYR A 66 14.68 -0.30 12.04
N ASP A 67 15.12 0.91 12.41
CA ASP A 67 15.32 1.27 13.81
C ASP A 67 14.01 1.55 14.53
N SER A 68 12.98 1.92 13.79
CA SER A 68 11.70 2.30 14.37
C SER A 68 10.57 2.09 13.38
N PRO A 69 9.31 2.02 13.86
CA PRO A 69 8.17 1.97 12.96
C PRO A 69 8.10 3.19 12.03
N GLN A 70 8.46 4.37 12.55
CA GLN A 70 8.46 5.60 11.75
C GLN A 70 9.44 5.50 10.59
N ALA A 71 10.63 4.92 10.83
CA ALA A 71 11.61 4.76 9.78
C ALA A 71 11.05 3.92 8.62
N ALA A 72 10.35 2.83 8.96
CA ALA A 72 9.72 1.98 7.95
C ALA A 72 8.59 2.70 7.22
N ALA A 73 7.79 3.49 7.96
CA ALA A 73 6.63 4.17 7.39
C ALA A 73 7.00 5.37 6.51
N LEU A 74 8.21 5.92 6.66
CA LEU A 74 8.64 7.12 5.95
C LEU A 74 9.73 6.86 4.91
N ASP A 75 10.16 5.61 4.78
CA ASP A 75 11.15 5.25 3.77
C ASP A 75 10.47 5.15 2.41
N TRP A 76 10.73 6.11 1.53
CA TRP A 76 10.15 6.12 0.17
C TRP A 76 10.35 4.78 -0.53
N ASN A 77 11.52 4.16 -0.35
CA ASN A 77 11.81 2.89 -1.00
C ASN A 77 11.02 1.72 -0.44
N ASN A 78 10.35 1.92 0.70
CA ASN A 78 9.49 0.93 1.30
C ASN A 78 8.01 1.19 1.01
N LEU A 79 7.71 2.18 0.18
CA LEU A 79 6.34 2.60 -0.08
C LEU A 79 5.96 2.35 -1.53
N GLN A 80 4.69 2.04 -1.74
CA GLN A 80 4.15 1.89 -3.08
C GLN A 80 2.70 2.34 -3.08
N ALA A 81 2.23 2.78 -4.25
CA ALA A 81 0.82 3.06 -4.43
C ALA A 81 0.05 1.75 -4.53
N ALA A 82 -1.18 1.73 -4.03
CA ALA A 82 -1.98 0.51 -4.09
C ALA A 82 -3.46 0.87 -4.13
N HIS A 83 -4.25 -0.07 -4.65
CA HIS A 83 -5.70 -0.02 -4.51
C HIS A 83 -6.06 -0.33 -3.07
N TYR A 84 -7.10 0.34 -2.57
CA TYR A 84 -7.60 0.10 -1.23
C TYR A 84 -7.89 -1.40 -1.01
N CYS A 85 -8.60 -2.05 -1.94
CA CYS A 85 -8.94 -3.46 -1.80
C CYS A 85 -7.71 -4.36 -1.78
N CYS A 86 -6.69 -4.04 -2.57
CA CYS A 86 -5.46 -4.82 -2.60
C CYS A 86 -4.71 -4.70 -1.28
N ASN A 87 -4.66 -3.49 -0.74
CA ASN A 87 -3.99 -3.25 0.54
C ASN A 87 -4.72 -3.96 1.69
N GLN A 88 -6.05 -3.94 1.68
CA GLN A 88 -6.84 -4.64 2.68
C GLN A 88 -6.55 -6.15 2.66
N ALA A 89 -6.51 -6.72 1.46
CA ALA A 89 -6.26 -8.14 1.32
C ALA A 89 -4.83 -8.53 1.71
N LYS A 90 -3.87 -7.65 1.40
CA LYS A 90 -2.47 -7.90 1.75
C LYS A 90 -2.24 -7.86 3.25
N SER A 91 -2.92 -6.94 3.93
CA SER A 91 -2.75 -6.72 5.36
C SER A 91 -1.26 -6.48 5.68
N ASN A 92 -0.65 -7.21 6.66
CA ASN A 92 0.75 -7.00 7.03
C ASN A 92 1.70 -8.04 6.42
N HIS A 93 1.28 -8.74 5.38
CA HIS A 93 2.11 -9.72 4.70
C HIS A 93 2.98 -9.05 3.64
N VAL A 94 4.13 -9.67 3.32
CA VAL A 94 4.97 -9.21 2.24
C VAL A 94 4.59 -9.96 0.95
N GLU A 95 5.08 -9.43 -0.17
CA GLU A 95 4.65 -9.89 -1.49
C GLU A 95 4.92 -11.37 -1.76
N THR A 96 6.01 -11.89 -1.19
CA THR A 96 6.39 -13.28 -1.38
C THR A 96 5.67 -14.24 -0.47
N ASP A 97 4.87 -13.74 0.46
CA ASP A 97 4.16 -14.56 1.43
C ASP A 97 2.96 -15.28 0.79
N LYS A 98 2.47 -16.30 1.50
CA LYS A 98 1.28 -17.04 1.06
C LYS A 98 0.07 -16.15 0.89
N ALA A 99 0.00 -15.05 1.63
CA ALA A 99 -1.11 -14.11 1.54
C ALA A 99 -1.22 -13.52 0.14
N VAL A 100 -0.10 -13.20 -0.50
CA VAL A 100 -0.11 -12.67 -1.86
C VAL A 100 -0.64 -13.72 -2.84
N LYS A 101 -0.21 -14.95 -2.68
CA LYS A 101 -0.72 -16.04 -3.52
C LYS A 101 -2.22 -16.20 -3.33
N ARG A 102 -2.71 -16.07 -2.10
CA ARG A 102 -4.14 -16.17 -1.82
C ARG A 102 -4.91 -15.02 -2.47
N ILE A 103 -4.36 -13.81 -2.40
CA ILE A 103 -4.97 -12.65 -3.06
C ILE A 103 -5.10 -12.92 -4.55
N ASN A 104 -4.01 -13.35 -5.17
CA ASN A 104 -3.99 -13.63 -6.60
C ASN A 104 -4.97 -14.75 -6.95
N ALA A 105 -5.04 -15.78 -6.13
CA ALA A 105 -5.96 -16.91 -6.36
C ALA A 105 -7.41 -16.46 -6.29
N ASP A 106 -7.75 -15.65 -5.28
CA ASP A 106 -9.12 -15.17 -5.12
C ASP A 106 -9.55 -14.32 -6.31
N VAL A 107 -8.64 -13.47 -6.77
CA VAL A 107 -8.93 -12.61 -7.92
C VAL A 107 -9.07 -13.43 -9.19
N VAL A 108 -8.19 -14.41 -9.37
CA VAL A 108 -8.24 -15.30 -10.53
C VAL A 108 -9.53 -16.08 -10.54
N LYS A 109 -10.02 -16.52 -9.37
CA LYS A 109 -11.30 -17.20 -9.26
C LYS A 109 -12.43 -16.36 -9.79
N ASP A 110 -12.35 -15.07 -9.58
CA ASP A 110 -13.38 -14.15 -10.05
C ASP A 110 -13.25 -13.85 -11.53
N GLY A 111 -12.18 -14.31 -12.16
CA GLY A 111 -11.96 -14.14 -13.58
C GLY A 111 -11.53 -12.76 -13.97
N GLU A 112 -11.12 -11.95 -13.04
CA GLU A 112 -10.83 -10.54 -13.27
C GLU A 112 -9.36 -10.22 -13.46
N TRP A 113 -8.49 -11.14 -13.20
CA TRP A 113 -7.06 -10.83 -13.09
C TRP A 113 -6.23 -11.57 -14.10
#